data_06b548f36116850e4ea6502d72d8631e
#
_entry.id   06b548f36116850e4ea6502d72d8631e
#
_cell.length_a   1.000
_cell.length_b   1.000
_cell.length_c   1.000
_cell.angle_alpha   90.00
_cell.angle_beta   90.00
_cell.angle_gamma   90.00
#
_symmetry.space_group_name_H-M   'P 1'
#
loop_
_entity.id
_entity.type
_entity.pdbx_description
1 polymer ?
#
loop_
_entity_poly.entity_id
_entity_poly.type
_entity_poly.pdbx_seq_one_letter_code
_entity_poly.pdbx_strand_id
1 'polypeptide(L)'
;MLARVCSAAVNGIEAYPVEVEVNAGWGDTLIVIVGLPDAAVKESRDRVSTALSNSGFKFPMGRTTINLAPADVKKEGPSFDLPIAVGMLAASEQISTDQLDNFAMVGELALTGAVRPVKGVLPIALRARAEGRYGLLVPSENAPEAAVVNGLQVIPVRNLREAAGFLEGDIKITPQRVDVNALFEHKPDDEHDFADVKGQESVKRALEIAAAGGHNVLLIGPPGTGKSMLAKRLPTILPPLTLDEALETTKIHSIVGLLTPGQALVTQRPFRAPHHTVSDAGLLGGNINPTPGEISLAHHGVLFLDELPEFKRNVLETLRQPVEEGRVTISRAAGTMTFPCQFMLVAAMNPTPDGKMPHESRSSPREIQNYLGRISGPLLDRIDLHVEVPAVKFREMTSERTGETSAVIRSRVIKARQRQQERFAARKSVTCNARMGSKELKAHCALDETTLEMLKNAMTDLNLSARAYDRILKVSRTIADLAEADKILPDHLMEAIQYRSLDRQLWT
;
A
#
# COMPACT_ATOMS: atom_id res chain seq x y z
N MET A 1 39.09 -15.15 -16.80
CA MET A 1 39.23 -13.90 -16.00
C MET A 1 38.07 -13.83 -15.00
N LEU A 2 38.23 -13.15 -13.86
CA LEU A 2 37.16 -12.89 -12.91
C LEU A 2 36.51 -11.53 -13.21
N ALA A 3 35.21 -11.50 -13.41
CA ALA A 3 34.43 -10.27 -13.54
C ALA A 3 33.48 -10.15 -12.37
N ARG A 4 33.17 -8.90 -11.96
CA ARG A 4 32.28 -8.56 -10.87
C ARG A 4 31.26 -7.59 -11.36
N VAL A 5 29.98 -7.88 -11.13
CA VAL A 5 28.83 -7.06 -11.56
C VAL A 5 27.95 -6.78 -10.38
N CYS A 6 27.54 -5.52 -10.23
CA CYS A 6 26.66 -5.09 -9.15
C CYS A 6 25.19 -5.32 -9.51
N SER A 7 24.44 -5.90 -8.58
CA SER A 7 23.01 -6.12 -8.68
C SER A 7 22.35 -5.92 -7.30
N ALA A 8 21.06 -6.12 -7.20
CA ALA A 8 20.35 -6.17 -5.93
C ALA A 8 19.16 -7.13 -6.00
N ALA A 9 18.79 -7.66 -4.86
CA ALA A 9 17.61 -8.49 -4.69
C ALA A 9 16.64 -7.87 -3.67
N VAL A 10 15.36 -8.16 -3.82
CA VAL A 10 14.32 -7.71 -2.90
C VAL A 10 14.16 -8.72 -1.77
N ASN A 11 14.01 -8.21 -0.54
CA ASN A 11 13.64 -8.98 0.64
C ASN A 11 12.57 -8.20 1.43
N GLY A 12 11.34 -8.69 1.43
CA GLY A 12 10.20 -7.91 1.93
C GLY A 12 9.96 -6.67 1.06
N ILE A 13 10.02 -5.48 1.64
CA ILE A 13 9.86 -4.18 0.94
C ILE A 13 11.19 -3.47 0.66
N GLU A 14 12.29 -4.02 1.13
CA GLU A 14 13.62 -3.45 0.97
C GLU A 14 14.44 -4.28 -0.01
N ALA A 15 15.50 -3.68 -0.55
CA ALA A 15 16.47 -4.39 -1.36
C ALA A 15 17.84 -4.47 -0.66
N TYR A 16 18.56 -5.52 -0.92
CA TYR A 16 19.94 -5.72 -0.46
C TYR A 16 20.87 -5.92 -1.66
N PRO A 17 22.16 -5.55 -1.53
CA PRO A 17 23.09 -5.66 -2.62
C PRO A 17 23.40 -7.12 -2.92
N VAL A 18 23.61 -7.42 -4.18
CA VAL A 18 24.10 -8.70 -4.65
C VAL A 18 25.27 -8.46 -5.59
N GLU A 19 26.42 -9.05 -5.28
CA GLU A 19 27.56 -9.09 -6.20
C GLU A 19 27.46 -10.37 -7.03
N VAL A 20 27.46 -10.20 -8.34
CA VAL A 20 27.48 -11.31 -9.31
C VAL A 20 28.93 -11.46 -9.77
N GLU A 21 29.62 -12.45 -9.21
CA GLU A 21 31.03 -12.78 -9.57
C GLU A 21 31.01 -13.88 -10.62
N VAL A 22 31.63 -13.65 -11.76
CA VAL A 22 31.72 -14.62 -12.87
C VAL A 22 33.17 -14.92 -13.15
N ASN A 23 33.53 -16.19 -13.05
CA ASN A 23 34.84 -16.66 -13.41
C ASN A 23 34.75 -17.63 -14.60
N ALA A 24 35.31 -17.23 -15.75
CA ALA A 24 35.48 -18.09 -16.91
C ALA A 24 36.83 -18.77 -16.85
N GLY A 25 36.84 -20.09 -16.68
CA GLY A 25 38.02 -20.94 -16.57
C GLY A 25 38.14 -21.91 -17.75
N TRP A 26 39.19 -22.75 -17.71
CA TRP A 26 39.46 -23.80 -18.69
C TRP A 26 38.76 -25.10 -18.29
N GLY A 27 38.49 -25.98 -19.22
CA GLY A 27 37.92 -27.31 -19.00
C GLY A 27 36.62 -27.54 -19.80
N ASP A 28 35.82 -28.52 -19.37
CA ASP A 28 34.56 -28.84 -20.00
C ASP A 28 33.60 -27.68 -19.89
N THR A 29 32.81 -27.45 -20.95
CA THR A 29 31.79 -26.37 -20.99
C THR A 29 30.69 -26.67 -20.00
N LEU A 30 30.76 -26.04 -18.83
CA LEU A 30 29.82 -26.20 -17.72
C LEU A 30 29.57 -24.88 -17.02
N ILE A 31 28.31 -24.52 -16.80
CA ILE A 31 27.93 -23.38 -15.96
C ILE A 31 27.48 -23.89 -14.58
N VAL A 32 28.11 -23.34 -13.54
CA VAL A 32 27.76 -23.62 -12.13
C VAL A 32 27.37 -22.33 -11.45
N ILE A 33 26.17 -22.29 -10.88
CA ILE A 33 25.65 -21.14 -10.11
C ILE A 33 25.63 -21.51 -8.62
N VAL A 34 26.30 -20.70 -7.80
CA VAL A 34 26.38 -20.85 -6.34
C VAL A 34 25.89 -19.58 -5.63
N GLY A 35 25.67 -19.62 -4.32
CA GLY A 35 25.19 -18.49 -3.53
C GLY A 35 23.67 -18.53 -3.24
N LEU A 36 23.14 -19.72 -2.92
CA LEU A 36 21.72 -19.98 -2.61
C LEU A 36 20.74 -19.54 -3.69
N PRO A 37 20.95 -19.91 -4.97
CA PRO A 37 19.99 -19.62 -6.03
C PRO A 37 18.71 -20.45 -5.87
N ASP A 38 17.54 -19.85 -6.12
CA ASP A 38 16.28 -20.60 -6.27
C ASP A 38 16.22 -21.36 -7.62
N ALA A 39 15.10 -22.02 -7.91
CA ALA A 39 14.90 -22.73 -9.16
C ALA A 39 14.96 -21.79 -10.38
N ALA A 40 14.34 -20.61 -10.29
CA ALA A 40 14.31 -19.63 -11.39
C ALA A 40 15.71 -19.08 -11.71
N VAL A 41 16.53 -18.83 -10.68
CA VAL A 41 17.95 -18.42 -10.85
C VAL A 41 18.79 -19.55 -11.42
N LYS A 42 18.51 -20.82 -11.07
CA LYS A 42 19.22 -21.97 -11.68
C LYS A 42 18.89 -22.11 -13.17
N GLU A 43 17.65 -21.85 -13.57
CA GLU A 43 17.21 -21.84 -14.97
C GLU A 43 17.81 -20.69 -15.78
N SER A 44 18.31 -19.62 -15.13
CA SER A 44 19.04 -18.52 -15.80
C SER A 44 20.19 -19.02 -16.66
N ARG A 45 20.83 -20.13 -16.27
CA ARG A 45 21.88 -20.76 -17.05
C ARG A 45 21.47 -20.98 -18.51
N ASP A 46 20.31 -21.58 -18.72
CA ASP A 46 19.86 -21.97 -20.08
C ASP A 46 19.32 -20.75 -20.84
N ARG A 47 18.64 -19.82 -20.14
CA ARG A 47 18.16 -18.56 -20.73
C ARG A 47 19.34 -17.67 -21.17
N VAL A 48 20.31 -17.43 -20.28
CA VAL A 48 21.47 -16.57 -20.53
C VAL A 48 22.33 -17.12 -21.66
N SER A 49 22.66 -18.44 -21.64
CA SER A 49 23.48 -19.02 -22.71
C SER A 49 22.82 -18.89 -24.09
N THR A 50 21.52 -19.11 -24.17
CA THR A 50 20.77 -18.95 -25.42
C THR A 50 20.70 -17.47 -25.84
N ALA A 51 20.43 -16.57 -24.90
CA ALA A 51 20.36 -15.12 -25.15
C ALA A 51 21.69 -14.54 -25.63
N LEU A 52 22.83 -14.97 -25.06
CA LEU A 52 24.16 -14.61 -25.52
C LEU A 52 24.38 -14.99 -27.00
N SER A 53 24.13 -16.25 -27.35
CA SER A 53 24.30 -16.76 -28.72
C SER A 53 23.38 -16.02 -29.71
N ASN A 54 22.11 -15.83 -29.37
CA ASN A 54 21.13 -15.14 -30.23
C ASN A 54 21.42 -13.62 -30.33
N SER A 55 22.12 -13.05 -29.36
CA SER A 55 22.60 -11.66 -29.41
C SER A 55 23.91 -11.50 -30.18
N GLY A 56 24.48 -12.58 -30.75
CA GLY A 56 25.69 -12.55 -31.56
C GLY A 56 26.99 -12.49 -30.75
N PHE A 57 26.93 -12.78 -29.46
CA PHE A 57 28.09 -12.91 -28.62
C PHE A 57 28.60 -14.37 -28.59
N LYS A 58 29.90 -14.55 -28.34
CA LYS A 58 30.49 -15.87 -28.21
C LYS A 58 30.19 -16.41 -26.80
N PHE A 59 29.74 -17.66 -26.75
CA PHE A 59 29.58 -18.34 -25.46
C PHE A 59 30.98 -18.67 -24.90
N PRO A 60 31.27 -18.43 -23.57
CA PRO A 60 32.54 -18.77 -22.97
C PRO A 60 32.83 -20.27 -23.06
N MET A 61 33.92 -20.62 -23.67
CA MET A 61 34.38 -22.03 -23.75
C MET A 61 35.07 -22.41 -22.43
N GLY A 62 34.62 -23.51 -21.82
CA GLY A 62 35.14 -24.01 -20.56
C GLY A 62 34.20 -23.80 -19.34
N ARG A 63 34.74 -24.07 -18.16
CA ARG A 63 33.97 -24.03 -16.92
C ARG A 63 33.72 -22.59 -16.47
N THR A 64 32.46 -22.16 -16.47
CA THR A 64 32.04 -20.86 -15.96
C THR A 64 31.38 -21.02 -14.58
N THR A 65 31.98 -20.40 -13.55
CA THR A 65 31.41 -20.39 -12.19
C THR A 65 30.84 -19.01 -11.90
N ILE A 66 29.57 -18.97 -11.49
CA ILE A 66 28.82 -17.75 -11.15
C ILE A 66 28.51 -17.83 -9.67
N ASN A 67 29.00 -16.86 -8.90
CA ASN A 67 28.71 -16.75 -7.47
C ASN A 67 27.85 -15.53 -7.22
N LEU A 68 26.73 -15.73 -6.52
CA LEU A 68 25.82 -14.65 -6.11
C LEU A 68 26.05 -14.35 -4.63
N ALA A 69 26.88 -13.37 -4.33
CA ALA A 69 27.23 -12.97 -2.97
C ALA A 69 26.23 -11.92 -2.42
N PRO A 70 25.91 -11.94 -1.12
CA PRO A 70 26.37 -12.85 -0.07
C PRO A 70 25.63 -14.20 -0.09
N ALA A 71 26.27 -15.26 0.38
CA ALA A 71 25.74 -16.63 0.31
C ALA A 71 24.71 -16.97 1.42
N ASP A 72 24.50 -16.09 2.39
CA ASP A 72 23.57 -16.27 3.52
C ASP A 72 22.13 -15.86 3.20
N VAL A 73 21.89 -15.16 2.08
CA VAL A 73 20.58 -14.69 1.64
C VAL A 73 20.18 -15.41 0.35
N LYS A 74 18.94 -15.92 0.31
CA LYS A 74 18.37 -16.59 -0.85
C LYS A 74 18.10 -15.59 -1.97
N LYS A 75 18.52 -15.90 -3.20
CA LYS A 75 18.27 -15.11 -4.41
C LYS A 75 17.10 -15.73 -5.16
N GLU A 76 16.12 -14.92 -5.47
CA GLU A 76 14.86 -15.35 -6.06
C GLU A 76 14.54 -14.61 -7.36
N GLY A 77 13.99 -15.35 -8.30
CA GLY A 77 13.48 -14.82 -9.56
C GLY A 77 14.53 -14.59 -10.64
N PRO A 78 14.08 -14.24 -11.86
CA PRO A 78 14.93 -14.15 -13.05
C PRO A 78 15.66 -12.78 -13.19
N SER A 79 15.57 -11.89 -12.19
CA SER A 79 16.15 -10.54 -12.26
C SER A 79 17.67 -10.48 -12.42
N PHE A 80 18.35 -11.62 -12.21
CA PHE A 80 19.80 -11.75 -12.33
C PHE A 80 20.27 -12.16 -13.72
N ASP A 81 19.38 -12.44 -14.68
CA ASP A 81 19.78 -12.87 -16.02
C ASP A 81 20.69 -11.84 -16.71
N LEU A 82 20.30 -10.55 -16.67
CA LEU A 82 21.08 -9.48 -17.27
C LEU A 82 22.47 -9.32 -16.60
N PRO A 83 22.60 -9.19 -15.27
CA PRO A 83 23.91 -9.08 -14.64
C PRO A 83 24.77 -10.35 -14.82
N ILE A 84 24.20 -11.55 -14.86
CA ILE A 84 24.91 -12.78 -15.17
C ILE A 84 25.45 -12.74 -16.59
N ALA A 85 24.63 -12.37 -17.59
CA ALA A 85 25.04 -12.28 -18.98
C ALA A 85 26.18 -11.27 -19.17
N VAL A 86 26.05 -10.07 -18.61
CA VAL A 86 27.09 -9.03 -18.65
C VAL A 86 28.38 -9.52 -17.96
N GLY A 87 28.25 -10.17 -16.82
CA GLY A 87 29.42 -10.79 -16.12
C GLY A 87 30.10 -11.86 -16.96
N MET A 88 29.37 -12.69 -17.70
CA MET A 88 29.91 -13.68 -18.61
C MET A 88 30.64 -13.02 -19.79
N LEU A 89 30.09 -11.95 -20.36
CA LEU A 89 30.75 -11.19 -21.43
C LEU A 89 32.08 -10.56 -20.95
N ALA A 90 32.05 -9.96 -19.78
CA ALA A 90 33.25 -9.36 -19.18
C ALA A 90 34.31 -10.41 -18.79
N ALA A 91 33.91 -11.56 -18.19
CA ALA A 91 34.81 -12.64 -17.82
C ALA A 91 35.46 -13.32 -19.04
N SER A 92 34.78 -13.26 -20.21
CA SER A 92 35.30 -13.75 -21.50
C SER A 92 35.96 -12.66 -22.35
N GLU A 93 36.22 -11.48 -21.79
CA GLU A 93 36.91 -10.35 -22.45
C GLU A 93 36.19 -9.84 -23.72
N GLN A 94 34.89 -10.03 -23.80
CA GLN A 94 34.07 -9.51 -24.90
C GLN A 94 33.57 -8.09 -24.63
N ILE A 95 33.59 -7.66 -23.37
CA ILE A 95 33.36 -6.27 -22.93
C ILE A 95 34.34 -5.89 -21.82
N SER A 96 34.63 -4.56 -21.69
CA SER A 96 35.47 -4.03 -20.63
C SER A 96 34.80 -4.16 -19.24
N THR A 97 35.63 -4.22 -18.20
CA THR A 97 35.21 -4.23 -16.79
C THR A 97 35.13 -2.83 -16.17
N ASP A 98 35.64 -1.80 -16.87
CA ASP A 98 35.91 -0.46 -16.30
C ASP A 98 34.67 0.23 -15.77
N GLN A 99 33.49 -0.02 -16.36
CA GLN A 99 32.22 0.62 -15.96
C GLN A 99 31.33 -0.24 -15.04
N LEU A 100 31.69 -1.51 -14.83
CA LEU A 100 30.81 -2.47 -14.13
C LEU A 100 30.54 -2.07 -12.67
N ASP A 101 31.53 -1.50 -11.98
CA ASP A 101 31.36 -1.07 -10.59
C ASP A 101 30.52 0.23 -10.44
N ASN A 102 30.39 1.02 -11.51
CA ASN A 102 29.64 2.25 -11.50
C ASN A 102 28.14 2.00 -11.61
N PHE A 103 27.74 0.89 -12.21
CA PHE A 103 26.34 0.59 -12.50
C PHE A 103 25.87 -0.67 -11.79
N ALA A 104 24.75 -0.57 -11.07
CA ALA A 104 23.97 -1.76 -10.74
C ALA A 104 23.10 -2.14 -11.95
N MET A 105 22.69 -3.41 -12.04
CA MET A 105 21.82 -3.84 -13.13
C MET A 105 20.88 -4.97 -12.73
N VAL A 106 19.67 -4.94 -13.31
CA VAL A 106 18.66 -5.98 -13.14
C VAL A 106 17.86 -6.15 -14.43
N GLY A 107 17.41 -7.38 -14.68
CA GLY A 107 16.55 -7.68 -15.83
C GLY A 107 16.47 -9.18 -16.11
N GLU A 108 15.32 -9.63 -16.56
CA GLU A 108 15.13 -10.97 -17.10
C GLU A 108 15.52 -10.98 -18.58
N LEU A 109 16.17 -12.03 -19.06
CA LEU A 109 16.47 -12.19 -20.47
C LEU A 109 15.52 -13.18 -21.14
N ALA A 110 14.91 -12.75 -22.23
CA ALA A 110 14.30 -13.65 -23.19
C ALA A 110 15.38 -14.39 -23.98
N LEU A 111 15.06 -15.55 -24.54
CA LEU A 111 15.98 -16.32 -25.38
C LEU A 111 16.51 -15.55 -26.61
N THR A 112 15.76 -14.54 -27.04
CA THR A 112 16.16 -13.62 -28.13
C THR A 112 17.19 -12.57 -27.72
N GLY A 113 17.53 -12.49 -26.41
CA GLY A 113 18.35 -11.42 -25.84
C GLY A 113 17.58 -10.15 -25.48
N ALA A 114 16.25 -10.10 -25.63
CA ALA A 114 15.43 -9.00 -25.15
C ALA A 114 15.40 -8.97 -23.62
N VAL A 115 15.45 -7.77 -23.03
CA VAL A 115 15.37 -7.56 -21.58
C VAL A 115 13.91 -7.34 -21.20
N ARG A 116 13.40 -8.18 -20.33
CA ARG A 116 12.01 -8.18 -19.84
C ARG A 116 11.89 -7.48 -18.49
N PRO A 117 10.72 -6.90 -18.19
CA PRO A 117 10.46 -6.24 -16.91
C PRO A 117 10.57 -7.21 -15.73
N VAL A 118 11.02 -6.66 -14.61
CA VAL A 118 11.16 -7.37 -13.34
C VAL A 118 10.41 -6.65 -12.22
N LYS A 119 10.16 -7.35 -11.13
CA LYS A 119 9.47 -6.79 -9.95
C LYS A 119 10.46 -6.14 -8.99
N GLY A 120 9.99 -5.14 -8.23
CA GLY A 120 10.76 -4.56 -7.14
C GLY A 120 11.89 -3.63 -7.59
N VAL A 121 11.74 -2.96 -8.73
CA VAL A 121 12.79 -2.08 -9.27
C VAL A 121 12.96 -0.83 -8.43
N LEU A 122 11.90 -0.26 -7.86
CA LEU A 122 12.00 0.91 -6.99
C LEU A 122 12.86 0.65 -5.74
N PRO A 123 12.63 -0.39 -4.91
CA PRO A 123 13.54 -0.69 -3.80
C PRO A 123 14.97 -0.97 -4.27
N ILE A 124 15.16 -1.60 -5.42
CA ILE A 124 16.50 -1.83 -6.02
C ILE A 124 17.18 -0.50 -6.37
N ALA A 125 16.47 0.44 -7.00
CA ALA A 125 16.99 1.77 -7.34
C ALA A 125 17.37 2.58 -6.09
N LEU A 126 16.53 2.55 -5.05
CA LEU A 126 16.84 3.17 -3.75
C LEU A 126 18.10 2.57 -3.12
N ARG A 127 18.27 1.27 -3.21
CA ARG A 127 19.47 0.59 -2.71
C ARG A 127 20.71 0.96 -3.50
N ALA A 128 20.66 0.93 -4.82
CA ALA A 128 21.78 1.32 -5.69
C ALA A 128 22.26 2.75 -5.38
N ARG A 129 21.31 3.70 -5.18
CA ARG A 129 21.64 5.06 -4.75
C ARG A 129 22.32 5.09 -3.37
N ALA A 130 21.79 4.33 -2.41
CA ALA A 130 22.35 4.28 -1.05
C ALA A 130 23.78 3.74 -1.01
N GLU A 131 24.15 2.88 -1.97
CA GLU A 131 25.49 2.36 -2.16
C GLU A 131 26.42 3.30 -2.94
N GLY A 132 25.94 4.46 -3.35
CA GLY A 132 26.72 5.43 -4.11
C GLY A 132 26.98 5.01 -5.55
N ARG A 133 26.18 4.12 -6.14
CA ARG A 133 26.31 3.75 -7.55
C ARG A 133 25.97 4.96 -8.42
N TYR A 134 26.69 5.12 -9.52
CA TYR A 134 26.46 6.18 -10.48
C TYR A 134 25.12 5.99 -11.19
N GLY A 135 24.78 4.74 -11.56
CA GLY A 135 23.53 4.46 -12.25
C GLY A 135 23.01 3.04 -12.08
N LEU A 136 21.87 2.80 -12.72
CA LEU A 136 21.16 1.53 -12.71
C LEU A 136 20.68 1.20 -14.13
N LEU A 137 21.11 0.07 -14.69
CA LEU A 137 20.57 -0.49 -15.94
C LEU A 137 19.34 -1.30 -15.59
N VAL A 138 18.22 -0.96 -16.23
CA VAL A 138 16.92 -1.59 -16.00
C VAL A 138 16.19 -1.85 -17.33
N PRO A 139 15.26 -2.82 -17.35
CA PRO A 139 14.35 -2.96 -18.49
C PRO A 139 13.66 -1.63 -18.80
N SER A 140 13.51 -1.30 -20.07
CA SER A 140 12.92 -0.02 -20.51
C SER A 140 11.53 0.24 -19.92
N GLU A 141 10.74 -0.81 -19.68
CA GLU A 141 9.41 -0.71 -19.09
C GLU A 141 9.44 -0.33 -17.58
N ASN A 142 10.51 -0.70 -16.86
CA ASN A 142 10.71 -0.35 -15.47
C ASN A 142 11.45 0.99 -15.27
N ALA A 143 11.99 1.57 -16.32
CA ALA A 143 12.81 2.79 -16.20
C ALA A 143 12.06 3.97 -15.54
N PRO A 144 10.77 4.25 -15.85
CA PRO A 144 10.01 5.31 -15.16
C PRO A 144 9.91 5.09 -13.66
N GLU A 145 9.71 3.85 -13.19
CA GLU A 145 9.66 3.48 -11.78
C GLU A 145 10.99 3.76 -11.05
N ALA A 146 12.11 3.40 -11.66
CA ALA A 146 13.44 3.67 -11.11
C ALA A 146 13.79 5.17 -11.12
N ALA A 147 13.35 5.90 -12.15
CA ALA A 147 13.74 7.28 -12.41
C ALA A 147 13.15 8.29 -11.41
N VAL A 148 12.23 7.88 -10.53
CA VAL A 148 11.76 8.71 -9.41
C VAL A 148 12.82 8.88 -8.32
N VAL A 149 13.88 8.06 -8.34
CA VAL A 149 14.96 8.10 -7.37
C VAL A 149 15.97 9.17 -7.79
N ASN A 150 15.89 10.33 -7.15
CA ASN A 150 16.81 11.43 -7.42
C ASN A 150 18.27 11.05 -7.13
N GLY A 151 19.19 11.49 -8.01
CA GLY A 151 20.63 11.28 -7.84
C GLY A 151 21.14 9.93 -8.39
N LEU A 152 20.32 9.17 -9.10
CA LEU A 152 20.71 7.93 -9.78
C LEU A 152 20.46 8.08 -11.29
N GLN A 153 21.44 7.73 -12.13
CA GLN A 153 21.27 7.68 -13.58
C GLN A 153 20.58 6.38 -13.98
N VAL A 154 19.32 6.45 -14.41
CA VAL A 154 18.54 5.27 -14.83
C VAL A 154 18.67 5.06 -16.32
N ILE A 155 19.29 3.95 -16.71
CA ILE A 155 19.59 3.60 -18.09
C ILE A 155 18.58 2.54 -18.59
N PRO A 156 17.62 2.92 -19.44
CA PRO A 156 16.66 1.98 -19.99
C PRO A 156 17.31 1.10 -21.06
N VAL A 157 17.27 -0.22 -20.89
CA VAL A 157 17.82 -1.18 -21.88
C VAL A 157 16.70 -2.10 -22.37
N ARG A 158 16.69 -2.37 -23.68
CA ARG A 158 15.71 -3.23 -24.35
C ARG A 158 16.23 -4.63 -24.63
N ASN A 159 17.53 -4.74 -24.78
CA ASN A 159 18.20 -6.02 -25.12
C ASN A 159 19.65 -6.04 -24.61
N LEU A 160 20.24 -7.22 -24.61
CA LEU A 160 21.59 -7.45 -24.12
C LEU A 160 22.66 -6.66 -24.93
N ARG A 161 22.46 -6.47 -26.26
CA ARG A 161 23.39 -5.68 -27.09
C ARG A 161 23.43 -4.22 -26.68
N GLU A 162 22.25 -3.63 -26.38
CA GLU A 162 22.18 -2.26 -25.89
C GLU A 162 22.90 -2.11 -24.55
N ALA A 163 22.72 -3.07 -23.62
CA ALA A 163 23.40 -3.06 -22.33
C ALA A 163 24.93 -3.17 -22.49
N ALA A 164 25.42 -4.11 -23.31
CA ALA A 164 26.83 -4.28 -23.59
C ALA A 164 27.44 -3.06 -24.28
N GLY A 165 26.82 -2.57 -25.36
CA GLY A 165 27.31 -1.41 -26.09
C GLY A 165 27.28 -0.10 -25.29
N PHE A 166 26.33 0.05 -24.33
CA PHE A 166 26.32 1.18 -23.40
C PHE A 166 27.54 1.11 -22.45
N LEU A 167 27.84 -0.07 -21.89
CA LEU A 167 28.97 -0.26 -20.99
C LEU A 167 30.34 -0.08 -21.69
N GLU A 168 30.42 -0.42 -22.98
CA GLU A 168 31.61 -0.16 -23.83
C GLU A 168 31.71 1.31 -24.26
N GLY A 169 30.64 2.08 -24.14
CA GLY A 169 30.58 3.46 -24.64
C GLY A 169 30.24 3.59 -26.13
N ASP A 170 30.00 2.48 -26.83
CA ASP A 170 29.62 2.43 -28.25
C ASP A 170 28.22 2.93 -28.49
N ILE A 171 27.31 2.68 -27.55
CA ILE A 171 25.89 3.11 -27.60
C ILE A 171 25.62 4.14 -26.51
N LYS A 172 25.17 5.33 -26.95
CA LYS A 172 24.72 6.36 -26.02
C LYS A 172 23.23 6.19 -25.74
N ILE A 173 22.87 5.90 -24.48
CA ILE A 173 21.50 5.82 -24.02
C ILE A 173 21.21 7.04 -23.15
N THR A 174 20.17 7.79 -23.47
CA THR A 174 19.74 8.92 -22.64
C THR A 174 19.11 8.39 -21.35
N PRO A 175 19.61 8.80 -20.18
CA PRO A 175 19.01 8.41 -18.92
C PRO A 175 17.54 8.83 -18.83
N GLN A 176 16.70 7.94 -18.32
CA GLN A 176 15.29 8.21 -18.07
C GLN A 176 15.17 9.26 -16.96
N ARG A 177 14.29 10.25 -17.18
CA ARG A 177 13.93 11.27 -16.20
C ARG A 177 12.42 11.30 -16.02
N VAL A 178 12.00 11.60 -14.80
CA VAL A 178 10.59 11.73 -14.44
C VAL A 178 10.44 13.03 -13.67
N ASP A 179 9.52 13.88 -14.10
CA ASP A 179 9.10 15.03 -13.30
C ASP A 179 8.11 14.55 -12.23
N VAL A 180 8.63 14.37 -11.02
CA VAL A 180 7.84 13.87 -9.89
C VAL A 180 6.68 14.82 -9.56
N ASN A 181 6.85 16.14 -9.70
CA ASN A 181 5.79 17.12 -9.40
C ASN A 181 4.63 16.99 -10.38
N ALA A 182 4.93 16.82 -11.67
CA ALA A 182 3.91 16.62 -12.70
C ALA A 182 3.06 15.33 -12.47
N LEU A 183 3.63 14.30 -11.80
CA LEU A 183 2.88 13.09 -11.48
C LEU A 183 1.76 13.34 -10.47
N PHE A 184 1.89 14.35 -9.61
CA PHE A 184 0.89 14.72 -8.60
C PHE A 184 -0.13 15.74 -9.09
N GLU A 185 0.06 16.30 -10.31
CA GLU A 185 -0.96 17.11 -10.96
C GLU A 185 -2.17 16.21 -11.27
N HIS A 186 -3.12 16.24 -10.35
CA HIS A 186 -4.23 15.30 -10.32
C HIS A 186 -5.29 15.68 -11.36
N LYS A 187 -5.59 14.74 -12.25
CA LYS A 187 -6.87 14.75 -12.96
C LYS A 187 -7.92 14.13 -12.03
N PRO A 188 -9.07 14.80 -11.81
CA PRO A 188 -10.18 14.21 -11.09
C PRO A 188 -10.54 12.86 -11.71
N ASP A 189 -10.92 11.90 -10.87
CA ASP A 189 -11.55 10.67 -11.35
C ASP A 189 -12.95 11.04 -11.83
N ASP A 190 -13.17 11.05 -13.12
CA ASP A 190 -14.46 11.45 -13.71
C ASP A 190 -15.55 10.38 -13.50
N GLU A 191 -15.20 9.17 -13.04
CA GLU A 191 -16.15 8.07 -12.84
C GLU A 191 -16.91 8.15 -11.50
N HIS A 192 -16.34 8.79 -10.47
CA HIS A 192 -16.87 8.76 -9.11
C HIS A 192 -16.86 10.14 -8.46
N ASP A 193 -18.02 10.79 -8.32
CA ASP A 193 -18.16 12.03 -7.58
C ASP A 193 -19.23 11.93 -6.48
N PHE A 194 -19.03 12.62 -5.35
CA PHE A 194 -20.02 12.70 -4.28
C PHE A 194 -21.27 13.47 -4.70
N ALA A 195 -21.20 14.31 -5.73
CA ALA A 195 -22.36 14.97 -6.33
C ALA A 195 -23.41 13.99 -6.87
N ASP A 196 -23.02 12.79 -7.30
CA ASP A 196 -23.91 11.74 -7.79
C ASP A 196 -24.74 11.09 -6.66
N VAL A 197 -24.30 11.24 -5.41
CA VAL A 197 -24.98 10.64 -4.25
C VAL A 197 -26.18 11.50 -3.88
N LYS A 198 -27.38 10.97 -4.09
CA LYS A 198 -28.63 11.63 -3.76
C LYS A 198 -28.97 11.48 -2.27
N GLY A 199 -29.25 12.58 -1.59
CA GLY A 199 -29.56 12.59 -0.15
C GLY A 199 -28.38 12.12 0.72
N GLN A 200 -28.69 11.48 1.84
CA GLN A 200 -27.74 10.88 2.80
C GLN A 200 -26.66 11.86 3.33
N GLU A 201 -27.06 13.11 3.60
CA GLU A 201 -26.14 14.19 4.02
C GLU A 201 -25.38 13.84 5.32
N SER A 202 -26.04 13.15 6.27
CA SER A 202 -25.39 12.67 7.50
C SER A 202 -24.27 11.65 7.24
N VAL A 203 -24.46 10.78 6.23
CA VAL A 203 -23.43 9.78 5.85
C VAL A 203 -22.28 10.48 5.13
N LYS A 204 -22.56 11.42 4.23
CA LYS A 204 -21.53 12.23 3.56
C LYS A 204 -20.71 13.00 4.59
N ARG A 205 -21.35 13.60 5.60
CA ARG A 205 -20.68 14.29 6.70
C ARG A 205 -19.79 13.37 7.50
N ALA A 206 -20.25 12.17 7.84
CA ALA A 206 -19.44 11.17 8.52
C ALA A 206 -18.20 10.73 7.72
N LEU A 207 -18.37 10.56 6.39
CA LEU A 207 -17.25 10.23 5.49
C LEU A 207 -16.26 11.40 5.33
N GLU A 208 -16.73 12.65 5.32
CA GLU A 208 -15.88 13.84 5.35
C GLU A 208 -15.01 13.87 6.63
N ILE A 209 -15.63 13.66 7.80
CA ILE A 209 -14.93 13.59 9.08
C ILE A 209 -13.90 12.46 9.08
N ALA A 210 -14.32 11.29 8.58
CA ALA A 210 -13.45 10.14 8.47
C ALA A 210 -12.23 10.40 7.56
N ALA A 211 -12.45 11.02 6.40
CA ALA A 211 -11.38 11.40 5.48
C ALA A 211 -10.43 12.45 6.09
N ALA A 212 -10.99 13.45 6.79
CA ALA A 212 -10.21 14.51 7.43
C ALA A 212 -9.32 13.98 8.55
N GLY A 213 -9.83 13.08 9.40
CA GLY A 213 -9.11 12.54 10.55
C GLY A 213 -8.37 11.23 10.30
N GLY A 214 -8.63 10.54 9.19
CA GLY A 214 -8.13 9.19 8.94
C GLY A 214 -8.83 8.14 9.81
N HIS A 215 -10.11 8.35 10.14
CA HIS A 215 -10.89 7.51 11.03
C HIS A 215 -11.46 6.28 10.33
N ASN A 216 -11.49 5.16 11.04
CA ASN A 216 -12.15 3.94 10.58
C ASN A 216 -13.67 4.08 10.68
N VAL A 217 -14.40 3.53 9.69
CA VAL A 217 -15.86 3.70 9.56
C VAL A 217 -16.55 2.35 9.41
N LEU A 218 -17.67 2.18 10.09
CA LEU A 218 -18.63 1.10 9.90
C LEU A 218 -19.94 1.67 9.36
N LEU A 219 -20.32 1.29 8.14
CA LEU A 219 -21.58 1.64 7.49
C LEU A 219 -22.61 0.54 7.75
N ILE A 220 -23.71 0.88 8.39
CA ILE A 220 -24.78 -0.06 8.77
C ILE A 220 -26.07 0.38 8.13
N GLY A 221 -26.71 -0.49 7.36
CA GLY A 221 -27.99 -0.15 6.72
C GLY A 221 -28.54 -1.29 5.87
N PRO A 222 -29.82 -1.20 5.47
CA PRO A 222 -30.46 -2.21 4.63
C PRO A 222 -29.71 -2.45 3.31
N PRO A 223 -29.93 -3.59 2.65
CA PRO A 223 -29.39 -3.83 1.31
C PRO A 223 -29.92 -2.77 0.32
N GLY A 224 -29.08 -2.40 -0.65
CA GLY A 224 -29.48 -1.40 -1.68
C GLY A 224 -29.42 0.07 -1.23
N THR A 225 -28.96 0.38 0.00
CA THR A 225 -28.83 1.78 0.46
C THR A 225 -27.59 2.51 -0.05
N GLY A 226 -26.75 1.88 -0.88
CA GLY A 226 -25.61 2.54 -1.51
C GLY A 226 -24.31 2.53 -0.68
N LYS A 227 -24.18 1.69 0.35
CA LYS A 227 -22.98 1.58 1.20
C LYS A 227 -21.69 1.41 0.39
N SER A 228 -21.68 0.44 -0.53
CA SER A 228 -20.52 0.16 -1.38
C SER A 228 -20.23 1.28 -2.38
N MET A 229 -21.29 1.98 -2.87
CA MET A 229 -21.18 3.15 -3.73
C MET A 229 -20.53 4.33 -3.00
N LEU A 230 -20.91 4.57 -1.74
CA LEU A 230 -20.34 5.61 -0.88
C LEU A 230 -18.87 5.31 -0.57
N ALA A 231 -18.55 4.05 -0.24
CA ALA A 231 -17.18 3.62 0.05
C ALA A 231 -16.23 3.80 -1.15
N LYS A 232 -16.69 3.49 -2.38
CA LYS A 232 -15.90 3.67 -3.61
C LYS A 232 -15.60 5.13 -3.92
N ARG A 233 -16.44 6.08 -3.45
CA ARG A 233 -16.21 7.52 -3.63
C ARG A 233 -15.28 8.12 -2.59
N LEU A 234 -15.02 7.44 -1.48
CA LEU A 234 -14.15 7.95 -0.42
C LEU A 234 -12.76 8.38 -0.89
N PRO A 235 -12.06 7.64 -1.78
CA PRO A 235 -10.76 8.07 -2.29
C PRO A 235 -10.77 9.45 -2.95
N THR A 236 -11.90 9.89 -3.53
CA THR A 236 -12.00 11.17 -4.23
C THR A 236 -11.95 12.38 -3.29
N ILE A 237 -12.28 12.19 -2.01
CA ILE A 237 -12.23 13.25 -0.99
C ILE A 237 -11.03 13.14 -0.05
N LEU A 238 -10.21 12.08 -0.15
CA LEU A 238 -9.00 11.93 0.63
C LEU A 238 -7.94 12.97 0.20
N PRO A 239 -7.07 13.43 1.14
CA PRO A 239 -5.93 14.25 0.79
C PRO A 239 -5.00 13.52 -0.19
N PRO A 240 -4.29 14.23 -1.08
CA PRO A 240 -3.31 13.60 -1.96
C PRO A 240 -2.23 12.89 -1.14
N LEU A 241 -1.58 11.88 -1.73
CA LEU A 241 -0.38 11.28 -1.15
C LEU A 241 0.75 12.31 -1.10
N THR A 242 1.54 12.30 -0.04
CA THR A 242 2.85 12.96 -0.06
C THR A 242 3.83 12.12 -0.88
N LEU A 243 4.98 12.69 -1.26
CA LEU A 243 5.99 11.94 -1.99
C LEU A 243 6.48 10.72 -1.20
N ASP A 244 6.69 10.86 0.10
CA ASP A 244 7.12 9.75 0.96
C ASP A 244 6.05 8.65 1.02
N GLU A 245 4.78 9.02 1.23
CA GLU A 245 3.65 8.06 1.19
C GLU A 245 3.54 7.36 -0.18
N ALA A 246 3.73 8.10 -1.27
CA ALA A 246 3.69 7.53 -2.62
C ALA A 246 4.85 6.54 -2.87
N LEU A 247 6.06 6.86 -2.41
CA LEU A 247 7.22 5.98 -2.49
C LEU A 247 7.00 4.68 -1.68
N GLU A 248 6.51 4.79 -0.44
CA GLU A 248 6.22 3.62 0.39
C GLU A 248 5.14 2.73 -0.26
N THR A 249 4.06 3.33 -0.75
CA THR A 249 2.99 2.59 -1.44
C THR A 249 3.50 1.94 -2.72
N THR A 250 4.30 2.67 -3.51
CA THR A 250 4.85 2.15 -4.76
C THR A 250 5.81 0.99 -4.52
N LYS A 251 6.65 1.03 -3.48
CA LYS A 251 7.49 -0.13 -3.10
C LYS A 251 6.67 -1.41 -2.93
N ILE A 252 5.55 -1.32 -2.17
CA ILE A 252 4.69 -2.47 -1.91
C ILE A 252 4.06 -2.99 -3.22
N HIS A 253 3.57 -2.09 -4.08
CA HIS A 253 2.96 -2.47 -5.35
C HIS A 253 3.99 -3.02 -6.34
N SER A 254 5.20 -2.48 -6.36
CA SER A 254 6.32 -2.92 -7.20
C SER A 254 6.74 -4.37 -6.93
N ILE A 255 6.92 -4.74 -5.66
CA ILE A 255 7.38 -6.10 -5.28
C ILE A 255 6.39 -7.20 -5.63
N VAL A 256 5.09 -6.88 -5.72
CA VAL A 256 4.07 -7.84 -6.16
C VAL A 256 3.79 -7.76 -7.67
N GLY A 257 4.34 -6.75 -8.36
CA GLY A 257 4.17 -6.55 -9.79
C GLY A 257 2.79 -5.98 -10.17
N LEU A 258 2.24 -5.10 -9.34
CA LEU A 258 0.95 -4.42 -9.60
C LEU A 258 1.09 -3.07 -10.30
N LEU A 259 2.32 -2.60 -10.53
CA LEU A 259 2.54 -1.39 -11.33
C LEU A 259 2.24 -1.69 -12.79
N THR A 260 1.51 -0.81 -13.44
CA THR A 260 1.28 -0.91 -14.88
C THR A 260 2.54 -0.53 -15.65
N PRO A 261 2.79 -1.11 -16.84
CA PRO A 261 3.94 -0.74 -17.66
C PRO A 261 4.03 0.77 -17.86
N GLY A 262 5.21 1.36 -17.57
CA GLY A 262 5.44 2.79 -17.66
C GLY A 262 4.95 3.63 -16.48
N GLN A 263 4.31 3.05 -15.48
CA GLN A 263 3.92 3.74 -14.26
C GLN A 263 5.14 4.02 -13.38
N ALA A 264 5.37 5.30 -13.08
CA ALA A 264 6.50 5.73 -12.25
C ALA A 264 6.20 5.61 -10.75
N LEU A 265 5.04 6.10 -10.31
CA LEU A 265 4.58 6.09 -8.92
C LEU A 265 3.08 5.76 -8.82
N VAL A 266 2.69 5.25 -7.66
CA VAL A 266 1.30 5.22 -7.23
C VAL A 266 1.00 6.59 -6.62
N THR A 267 0.30 7.45 -7.34
CA THR A 267 -0.04 8.83 -6.91
C THR A 267 -1.44 8.96 -6.32
N GLN A 268 -2.29 7.99 -6.56
CA GLN A 268 -3.63 7.90 -5.97
C GLN A 268 -3.63 6.97 -4.77
N ARG A 269 -4.45 7.30 -3.75
CA ARG A 269 -4.60 6.42 -2.58
C ARG A 269 -5.25 5.10 -3.00
N PRO A 270 -4.62 3.95 -2.72
CA PRO A 270 -5.17 2.65 -3.07
C PRO A 270 -6.56 2.43 -2.46
N PHE A 271 -7.46 1.83 -3.23
CA PHE A 271 -8.73 1.31 -2.73
C PHE A 271 -8.76 -0.20 -2.93
N ARG A 272 -8.74 -0.96 -1.84
CA ARG A 272 -8.74 -2.42 -1.87
C ARG A 272 -10.05 -2.94 -1.28
N ALA A 273 -10.73 -3.80 -2.01
CA ALA A 273 -12.02 -4.36 -1.62
C ALA A 273 -12.01 -5.89 -1.79
N PRO A 274 -11.33 -6.63 -0.89
CA PRO A 274 -11.31 -8.07 -0.96
C PRO A 274 -12.69 -8.65 -0.71
N HIS A 275 -13.03 -9.72 -1.44
CA HIS A 275 -14.26 -10.45 -1.24
C HIS A 275 -14.26 -11.17 0.12
N HIS A 276 -15.42 -11.37 0.76
CA HIS A 276 -15.54 -12.00 2.07
C HIS A 276 -15.01 -13.46 2.12
N THR A 277 -14.83 -14.11 0.96
CA THR A 277 -14.22 -15.45 0.86
C THR A 277 -12.68 -15.43 0.90
N VAL A 278 -12.06 -14.26 1.01
CA VAL A 278 -10.60 -14.15 1.07
C VAL A 278 -10.03 -15.01 2.21
N SER A 279 -8.90 -15.67 1.96
CA SER A 279 -8.17 -16.40 3.00
C SER A 279 -7.34 -15.48 3.88
N ASP A 280 -6.94 -15.97 5.07
CA ASP A 280 -6.01 -15.24 5.96
C ASP A 280 -4.74 -14.83 5.22
N ALA A 281 -4.18 -15.73 4.40
CA ALA A 281 -3.00 -15.46 3.58
C ALA A 281 -3.26 -14.42 2.47
N GLY A 282 -4.45 -14.40 1.89
CA GLY A 282 -4.83 -13.37 0.92
C GLY A 282 -4.97 -11.99 1.57
N LEU A 283 -5.52 -11.94 2.77
CA LEU A 283 -5.75 -10.68 3.48
C LEU A 283 -4.47 -10.12 4.10
N LEU A 284 -3.76 -10.91 4.92
CA LEU A 284 -2.54 -10.50 5.60
C LEU A 284 -1.31 -10.54 4.72
N GLY A 285 -1.30 -11.46 3.79
CA GLY A 285 -0.12 -11.90 3.07
C GLY A 285 0.37 -13.25 3.56
N GLY A 286 1.23 -13.87 2.80
CA GLY A 286 1.69 -15.21 3.11
C GLY A 286 2.41 -15.85 1.95
N ASN A 287 2.20 -17.14 1.74
CA ASN A 287 2.95 -18.07 0.90
C ASN A 287 4.23 -18.58 1.60
N ILE A 288 4.92 -19.50 0.95
CA ILE A 288 6.20 -20.05 1.42
C ILE A 288 7.21 -18.90 1.61
N ASN A 289 7.31 -18.00 0.64
CA ASN A 289 8.03 -16.74 0.74
C ASN A 289 7.00 -15.65 1.10
N PRO A 290 7.13 -14.97 2.23
CA PRO A 290 6.16 -13.99 2.67
C PRO A 290 6.00 -12.86 1.66
N THR A 291 4.79 -12.72 1.10
CA THR A 291 4.39 -11.63 0.21
C THR A 291 3.30 -10.78 0.88
N PRO A 292 3.22 -9.46 0.60
CA PRO A 292 2.18 -8.61 1.18
C PRO A 292 0.80 -9.01 0.67
N GLY A 293 -0.21 -8.96 1.56
CA GLY A 293 -1.61 -9.19 1.23
C GLY A 293 -2.40 -7.89 1.04
N GLU A 294 -3.74 -8.00 0.92
CA GLU A 294 -4.64 -6.88 0.66
C GLU A 294 -4.50 -5.75 1.68
N ILE A 295 -4.20 -6.05 2.95
CA ILE A 295 -3.97 -5.07 4.02
C ILE A 295 -2.77 -4.17 3.67
N SER A 296 -1.67 -4.78 3.24
CA SER A 296 -0.46 -4.03 2.86
C SER A 296 -0.63 -3.32 1.52
N LEU A 297 -1.39 -3.89 0.59
CA LEU A 297 -1.74 -3.25 -0.68
C LEU A 297 -2.65 -2.04 -0.51
N ALA A 298 -3.38 -1.95 0.61
CA ALA A 298 -4.18 -0.78 0.99
C ALA A 298 -3.37 0.31 1.70
N HIS A 299 -2.04 0.16 1.82
CA HIS A 299 -1.18 1.10 2.54
C HIS A 299 -1.37 2.53 2.05
N HIS A 300 -1.53 3.48 2.98
CA HIS A 300 -1.91 4.89 2.76
C HIS A 300 -3.20 5.12 1.97
N GLY A 301 -4.05 4.07 1.88
CA GLY A 301 -5.32 4.10 1.18
C GLY A 301 -6.48 3.60 2.03
N VAL A 302 -7.43 2.93 1.39
CA VAL A 302 -8.67 2.43 1.97
C VAL A 302 -8.73 0.90 1.81
N LEU A 303 -8.99 0.21 2.91
CA LEU A 303 -9.40 -1.19 2.91
C LEU A 303 -10.92 -1.23 3.13
N PHE A 304 -11.67 -1.64 2.11
CA PHE A 304 -13.11 -1.77 2.17
C PHE A 304 -13.53 -3.22 2.36
N LEU A 305 -14.28 -3.50 3.42
CA LEU A 305 -14.82 -4.82 3.73
C LEU A 305 -16.35 -4.76 3.63
N ASP A 306 -16.90 -5.21 2.51
CA ASP A 306 -18.34 -5.32 2.34
C ASP A 306 -18.86 -6.60 3.00
N GLU A 307 -20.11 -6.57 3.48
CA GLU A 307 -20.72 -7.71 4.17
C GLU A 307 -19.85 -8.24 5.34
N LEU A 308 -19.39 -7.34 6.20
CA LEU A 308 -18.42 -7.62 7.27
C LEU A 308 -18.73 -8.90 8.07
N PRO A 309 -19.97 -9.23 8.48
CA PRO A 309 -20.28 -10.45 9.23
C PRO A 309 -20.13 -11.75 8.40
N GLU A 310 -19.99 -11.67 7.07
CA GLU A 310 -19.82 -12.83 6.21
C GLU A 310 -18.36 -13.28 6.10
N PHE A 311 -17.42 -12.45 6.52
CA PHE A 311 -16.02 -12.87 6.65
C PHE A 311 -15.86 -13.94 7.72
N LYS A 312 -14.93 -14.85 7.52
CA LYS A 312 -14.59 -15.84 8.55
C LYS A 312 -14.07 -15.11 9.79
N ARG A 313 -14.51 -15.56 10.97
CA ARG A 313 -14.15 -14.92 12.24
C ARG A 313 -12.63 -14.83 12.46
N ASN A 314 -11.87 -15.87 12.11
CA ASN A 314 -10.42 -15.86 12.22
C ASN A 314 -9.80 -14.78 11.34
N VAL A 315 -10.31 -14.56 10.11
CA VAL A 315 -9.86 -13.50 9.20
C VAL A 315 -10.07 -12.11 9.84
N LEU A 316 -11.26 -11.86 10.42
CA LEU A 316 -11.54 -10.59 11.10
C LEU A 316 -10.66 -10.35 12.34
N GLU A 317 -10.36 -11.41 13.10
CA GLU A 317 -9.49 -11.30 14.26
C GLU A 317 -8.05 -10.89 13.89
N THR A 318 -7.57 -11.29 12.72
CA THR A 318 -6.24 -10.92 12.24
C THR A 318 -6.09 -9.44 11.91
N LEU A 319 -7.20 -8.72 11.66
CA LEU A 319 -7.20 -7.26 11.41
C LEU A 319 -6.88 -6.43 12.66
N ARG A 320 -7.05 -6.99 13.87
CA ARG A 320 -6.96 -6.23 15.12
C ARG A 320 -5.61 -5.56 15.32
N GLN A 321 -4.54 -6.26 15.07
CA GLN A 321 -3.19 -5.72 15.18
C GLN A 321 -2.84 -4.74 14.05
N PRO A 322 -3.04 -5.06 12.77
CA PRO A 322 -2.78 -4.13 11.67
C PRO A 322 -3.50 -2.78 11.78
N VAL A 323 -4.77 -2.78 12.19
CA VAL A 323 -5.56 -1.55 12.36
C VAL A 323 -4.97 -0.64 13.44
N GLU A 324 -4.40 -1.23 14.50
CA GLU A 324 -3.84 -0.47 15.62
C GLU A 324 -2.38 -0.05 15.38
N GLU A 325 -1.54 -0.99 14.93
CA GLU A 325 -0.10 -0.78 14.80
C GLU A 325 0.32 -0.24 13.43
N GLY A 326 -0.51 -0.35 12.39
CA GLY A 326 -0.19 0.07 11.03
C GLY A 326 0.89 -0.77 10.36
N ARG A 327 1.10 -2.00 10.84
CA ARG A 327 2.04 -2.98 10.29
C ARG A 327 1.54 -4.40 10.50
N VAL A 328 1.96 -5.31 9.64
CA VAL A 328 1.70 -6.75 9.73
C VAL A 328 3.00 -7.52 9.67
N THR A 329 3.19 -8.46 10.60
CA THR A 329 4.36 -9.34 10.65
C THR A 329 3.91 -10.75 10.27
N ILE A 330 4.55 -11.30 9.24
CA ILE A 330 4.28 -12.63 8.71
C ILE A 330 5.48 -13.51 9.01
N SER A 331 5.28 -14.54 9.82
CA SER A 331 6.30 -15.54 10.14
C SER A 331 6.00 -16.85 9.40
N ARG A 332 6.95 -17.34 8.63
CA ARG A 332 6.88 -18.60 7.89
C ARG A 332 8.22 -19.34 8.03
N ALA A 333 8.28 -20.57 7.54
CA ALA A 333 9.51 -21.38 7.57
C ALA A 333 10.70 -20.70 6.86
N ALA A 334 10.42 -19.90 5.81
CA ALA A 334 11.43 -19.15 5.06
C ALA A 334 11.92 -17.88 5.79
N GLY A 335 11.25 -17.43 6.85
CA GLY A 335 11.64 -16.24 7.62
C GLY A 335 10.45 -15.44 8.14
N THR A 336 10.78 -14.33 8.81
CA THR A 336 9.80 -13.36 9.32
C THR A 336 9.97 -12.04 8.56
N MET A 337 8.87 -11.54 8.01
CA MET A 337 8.84 -10.25 7.30
C MET A 337 7.75 -9.36 7.85
N THR A 338 8.06 -8.06 7.94
CA THR A 338 7.10 -7.05 8.38
C THR A 338 6.79 -6.10 7.23
N PHE A 339 5.50 -5.93 6.95
CA PHE A 339 4.99 -5.03 5.92
C PHE A 339 4.24 -3.88 6.57
N PRO A 340 4.42 -2.64 6.10
CA PRO A 340 3.59 -1.53 6.54
C PRO A 340 2.16 -1.68 5.99
N CYS A 341 1.18 -1.23 6.78
CA CYS A 341 -0.24 -1.33 6.42
C CYS A 341 -1.05 -0.22 7.10
N GLN A 342 -0.62 1.02 6.95
CA GLN A 342 -1.38 2.17 7.41
C GLN A 342 -2.53 2.44 6.45
N PHE A 343 -3.68 1.90 6.70
CA PHE A 343 -4.88 2.07 5.90
C PHE A 343 -6.02 2.64 6.74
N MET A 344 -7.03 3.17 6.07
CA MET A 344 -8.31 3.52 6.63
C MET A 344 -9.25 2.34 6.40
N LEU A 345 -9.78 1.75 7.49
CA LEU A 345 -10.75 0.67 7.40
C LEU A 345 -12.14 1.27 7.17
N VAL A 346 -12.77 0.87 6.09
CA VAL A 346 -14.19 1.10 5.84
C VAL A 346 -14.88 -0.25 5.76
N ALA A 347 -15.83 -0.48 6.63
CA ALA A 347 -16.60 -1.72 6.65
C ALA A 347 -18.08 -1.43 6.38
N ALA A 348 -18.77 -2.35 5.73
CA ALA A 348 -20.20 -2.26 5.51
C ALA A 348 -20.90 -3.53 5.96
N MET A 349 -22.08 -3.39 6.56
CA MET A 349 -22.90 -4.52 6.96
C MET A 349 -24.40 -4.19 6.93
N ASN A 350 -25.20 -5.23 6.90
CA ASN A 350 -26.63 -5.11 7.15
C ASN A 350 -26.87 -5.15 8.68
N PRO A 351 -27.93 -4.51 9.18
CA PRO A 351 -28.18 -4.48 10.64
C PRO A 351 -28.61 -5.85 11.20
N THR A 352 -29.20 -6.70 10.37
CA THR A 352 -29.68 -8.05 10.70
C THR A 352 -29.47 -9.01 9.53
N PRO A 353 -29.59 -10.33 9.71
CA PRO A 353 -29.46 -11.31 8.62
C PRO A 353 -30.43 -11.09 7.46
N ASP A 354 -31.67 -10.65 7.75
CA ASP A 354 -32.66 -10.34 6.73
C ASP A 354 -32.56 -8.91 6.17
N GLY A 355 -31.59 -8.16 6.61
CA GLY A 355 -31.25 -6.82 6.11
C GLY A 355 -32.12 -5.68 6.64
N LYS A 356 -33.08 -5.94 7.51
CA LYS A 356 -33.96 -4.91 8.11
C LYS A 356 -33.39 -4.41 9.43
N MET A 357 -33.90 -3.28 9.92
CA MET A 357 -33.57 -2.85 11.27
C MET A 357 -34.11 -3.84 12.31
N PRO A 358 -33.46 -3.98 13.49
CA PRO A 358 -33.85 -5.01 14.48
C PRO A 358 -35.33 -5.01 14.86
N HIS A 359 -35.96 -3.84 14.93
CA HIS A 359 -37.40 -3.69 15.27
C HIS A 359 -38.35 -4.09 14.12
N GLU A 360 -37.85 -4.20 12.89
CA GLU A 360 -38.61 -4.61 11.70
C GLU A 360 -38.20 -6.00 11.19
N SER A 361 -37.19 -6.59 11.78
CA SER A 361 -36.61 -7.87 11.38
C SER A 361 -37.56 -9.03 11.68
N ARG A 362 -37.62 -10.00 10.78
CA ARG A 362 -38.31 -11.29 10.98
C ARG A 362 -37.38 -12.34 11.59
N SER A 363 -36.09 -12.05 11.70
CA SER A 363 -35.10 -12.93 12.32
C SER A 363 -35.35 -13.01 13.84
N SER A 364 -35.16 -14.20 14.40
CA SER A 364 -35.23 -14.33 15.85
C SER A 364 -34.12 -13.57 16.57
N PRO A 365 -34.31 -13.16 17.84
CA PRO A 365 -33.26 -12.49 18.61
C PRO A 365 -31.95 -13.27 18.66
N ARG A 366 -32.04 -14.60 18.70
CA ARG A 366 -30.87 -15.49 18.70
C ARG A 366 -30.10 -15.47 17.37
N GLU A 367 -30.80 -15.41 16.24
CA GLU A 367 -30.18 -15.29 14.91
C GLU A 367 -29.49 -13.94 14.75
N ILE A 368 -30.12 -12.86 15.19
CA ILE A 368 -29.53 -11.51 15.18
C ILE A 368 -28.27 -11.49 16.04
N GLN A 369 -28.36 -12.03 17.26
CA GLN A 369 -27.21 -12.08 18.17
C GLN A 369 -26.06 -12.92 17.61
N ASN A 370 -26.36 -14.07 16.98
CA ASN A 370 -25.37 -14.90 16.32
C ASN A 370 -24.71 -14.19 15.14
N TYR A 371 -25.47 -13.42 14.36
CA TYR A 371 -24.98 -12.64 13.24
C TYR A 371 -24.06 -11.51 13.70
N LEU A 372 -24.48 -10.70 14.64
CA LEU A 372 -23.68 -9.61 15.19
C LEU A 372 -22.45 -10.13 15.96
N GLY A 373 -22.58 -11.27 16.65
CA GLY A 373 -21.50 -11.92 17.39
C GLY A 373 -20.36 -12.50 16.51
N ARG A 374 -20.51 -12.51 15.19
CA ARG A 374 -19.41 -12.83 14.28
C ARG A 374 -18.31 -11.76 14.31
N ILE A 375 -18.69 -10.50 14.58
CA ILE A 375 -17.77 -9.39 14.76
C ILE A 375 -17.44 -9.27 16.24
N SER A 376 -16.15 -9.35 16.56
CA SER A 376 -15.73 -9.24 17.95
C SER A 376 -15.81 -7.82 18.47
N GLY A 377 -16.19 -7.65 19.74
CA GLY A 377 -16.17 -6.36 20.43
C GLY A 377 -14.83 -5.62 20.29
N PRO A 378 -13.66 -6.30 20.50
CA PRO A 378 -12.37 -5.66 20.29
C PRO A 378 -12.10 -5.13 18.87
N LEU A 379 -12.70 -5.69 17.81
CA LEU A 379 -12.59 -5.13 16.46
C LEU A 379 -13.49 -3.90 16.33
N LEU A 380 -14.73 -3.96 16.83
CA LEU A 380 -15.66 -2.83 16.85
C LEU A 380 -15.09 -1.63 17.61
N ASP A 381 -14.44 -1.87 18.75
CA ASP A 381 -13.75 -0.83 19.53
C ASP A 381 -12.67 -0.07 18.71
N ARG A 382 -12.17 -0.65 17.62
CA ARG A 382 -11.15 -0.04 16.74
C ARG A 382 -11.74 0.75 15.57
N ILE A 383 -13.05 0.69 15.40
CA ILE A 383 -13.76 1.50 14.41
C ILE A 383 -14.25 2.75 15.11
N ASP A 384 -13.91 3.92 14.57
CA ASP A 384 -14.14 5.20 15.24
C ASP A 384 -15.58 5.70 15.07
N LEU A 385 -16.14 5.51 13.86
CA LEU A 385 -17.44 6.02 13.43
C LEU A 385 -18.37 4.86 13.05
N HIS A 386 -19.50 4.76 13.72
CA HIS A 386 -20.58 3.84 13.36
C HIS A 386 -21.73 4.65 12.77
N VAL A 387 -22.00 4.43 11.49
CA VAL A 387 -22.87 5.30 10.69
C VAL A 387 -24.05 4.51 10.14
N GLU A 388 -25.24 4.92 10.49
CA GLU A 388 -26.45 4.39 9.88
C GLU A 388 -26.63 4.97 8.48
N VAL A 389 -26.85 4.08 7.50
CA VAL A 389 -27.08 4.43 6.09
C VAL A 389 -28.55 4.16 5.76
N PRO A 390 -29.41 5.17 5.87
CA PRO A 390 -30.84 5.00 5.61
C PRO A 390 -31.12 4.79 4.11
N ALA A 391 -32.24 4.17 3.80
CA ALA A 391 -32.73 4.11 2.43
C ALA A 391 -33.06 5.52 1.91
N VAL A 392 -32.62 5.81 0.68
CA VAL A 392 -32.92 7.09 0.02
C VAL A 392 -34.43 7.17 -0.29
N LYS A 393 -35.07 8.25 0.12
CA LYS A 393 -36.47 8.45 -0.17
C LYS A 393 -36.70 8.72 -1.67
N PHE A 394 -37.78 8.19 -2.24
CA PHE A 394 -38.09 8.35 -3.67
C PHE A 394 -38.02 9.82 -4.14
N ARG A 395 -38.48 10.77 -3.32
CA ARG A 395 -38.44 12.21 -3.61
C ARG A 395 -36.97 12.73 -3.73
N GLU A 396 -36.04 12.17 -2.99
CA GLU A 396 -34.60 12.53 -3.07
C GLU A 396 -33.96 11.93 -4.30
N MET A 397 -34.36 10.68 -4.67
CA MET A 397 -33.85 10.01 -5.89
C MET A 397 -34.24 10.75 -7.17
N THR A 398 -35.44 11.32 -7.22
CA THR A 398 -35.95 12.06 -8.37
C THR A 398 -35.61 13.54 -8.36
N SER A 399 -34.93 14.02 -7.31
CA SER A 399 -34.52 15.43 -7.22
C SER A 399 -33.44 15.74 -8.26
N GLU A 400 -33.59 16.88 -8.94
CA GLU A 400 -32.60 17.47 -9.82
C GLU A 400 -31.42 18.12 -9.06
N ARG A 401 -31.55 18.25 -7.73
CA ARG A 401 -30.48 18.80 -6.90
C ARG A 401 -29.27 17.86 -6.93
N THR A 402 -28.16 18.34 -7.45
CA THR A 402 -26.86 17.71 -7.32
C THR A 402 -26.33 17.94 -5.90
N GLY A 403 -25.69 16.92 -5.33
CA GLY A 403 -24.98 17.06 -4.05
C GLY A 403 -23.74 17.95 -4.16
N GLU A 404 -23.03 18.15 -3.05
CA GLU A 404 -21.69 18.76 -3.08
C GLU A 404 -20.72 17.89 -3.87
N THR A 405 -19.87 18.52 -4.68
CA THR A 405 -18.85 17.82 -5.46
C THR A 405 -17.73 17.30 -4.55
N SER A 406 -17.13 16.20 -4.95
CA SER A 406 -15.92 15.66 -4.28
C SER A 406 -14.83 16.73 -4.11
N ALA A 407 -14.66 17.61 -5.08
CA ALA A 407 -13.66 18.68 -5.04
C ALA A 407 -13.88 19.66 -3.87
N VAL A 408 -15.14 20.05 -3.60
CA VAL A 408 -15.50 20.96 -2.50
C VAL A 408 -15.24 20.29 -1.16
N ILE A 409 -15.71 19.05 -0.97
CA ILE A 409 -15.48 18.28 0.26
C ILE A 409 -13.97 18.08 0.47
N ARG A 410 -13.25 17.68 -0.56
CA ARG A 410 -11.80 17.48 -0.53
C ARG A 410 -11.04 18.74 -0.08
N SER A 411 -11.47 19.92 -0.52
CA SER A 411 -10.80 21.17 -0.12
C SER A 411 -10.90 21.40 1.40
N ARG A 412 -12.06 21.13 2.03
CA ARG A 412 -12.23 21.20 3.49
C ARG A 412 -11.38 20.13 4.21
N VAL A 413 -11.38 18.93 3.68
CA VAL A 413 -10.57 17.81 4.20
C VAL A 413 -9.06 18.15 4.17
N ILE A 414 -8.57 18.75 3.07
CA ILE A 414 -7.17 19.16 2.94
C ILE A 414 -6.81 20.23 3.98
N LYS A 415 -7.67 21.24 4.16
CA LYS A 415 -7.45 22.29 5.18
C LYS A 415 -7.37 21.73 6.60
N ALA A 416 -8.31 20.84 6.95
CA ALA A 416 -8.30 20.16 8.25
C ALA A 416 -7.02 19.30 8.43
N ARG A 417 -6.58 18.61 7.37
CA ARG A 417 -5.36 17.82 7.40
C ARG A 417 -4.09 18.68 7.53
N GLN A 418 -4.03 19.85 6.92
CA GLN A 418 -2.93 20.80 7.07
C GLN A 418 -2.79 21.24 8.54
N ARG A 419 -3.89 21.60 9.21
CA ARG A 419 -3.88 21.92 10.66
C ARG A 419 -3.31 20.77 11.51
N GLN A 420 -3.63 19.52 11.14
CA GLN A 420 -3.08 18.34 11.82
C GLN A 420 -1.58 18.16 11.56
N GLN A 421 -1.14 18.35 10.33
CA GLN A 421 0.28 18.27 9.97
C GLN A 421 1.10 19.34 10.72
N GLU A 422 0.61 20.58 10.82
CA GLU A 422 1.24 21.64 11.61
C GLU A 422 1.29 21.27 13.09
N ARG A 423 0.19 20.75 13.66
CA ARG A 423 0.09 20.30 15.05
C ARG A 423 1.09 19.19 15.37
N PHE A 424 1.32 18.28 14.46
CA PHE A 424 2.18 17.10 14.64
C PHE A 424 3.56 17.25 14.01
N ALA A 425 3.95 18.44 13.54
CA ALA A 425 5.21 18.67 12.82
C ALA A 425 6.46 18.16 13.57
N ALA A 426 6.45 18.22 14.92
CA ALA A 426 7.53 17.72 15.76
C ALA A 426 7.52 16.16 15.90
N ARG A 427 6.51 15.46 15.40
CA ARG A 427 6.33 14.02 15.56
C ARG A 427 5.94 13.35 14.25
N LYS A 428 6.94 12.94 13.47
CA LYS A 428 6.74 12.27 12.16
C LYS A 428 5.89 10.99 12.21
N SER A 429 5.74 10.36 13.38
CA SER A 429 4.95 9.13 13.54
C SER A 429 3.43 9.36 13.62
N VAL A 430 2.98 10.60 13.83
CA VAL A 430 1.55 10.94 13.93
C VAL A 430 1.18 11.81 12.74
N THR A 431 0.46 11.25 11.79
CA THR A 431 0.10 11.91 10.52
C THR A 431 -1.33 12.48 10.51
N CYS A 432 -2.17 12.06 11.46
CA CYS A 432 -3.58 12.47 11.55
C CYS A 432 -4.16 12.24 12.95
N ASN A 433 -5.34 12.81 13.20
CA ASN A 433 -5.98 12.74 14.53
C ASN A 433 -6.30 11.30 14.97
N ALA A 434 -6.69 10.40 14.05
CA ALA A 434 -6.97 9.01 14.38
C ALA A 434 -5.72 8.29 14.95
N ARG A 435 -4.51 8.74 14.61
CA ARG A 435 -3.23 8.18 15.05
C ARG A 435 -2.68 8.79 16.35
N MET A 436 -3.39 9.75 16.97
CA MET A 436 -2.99 10.31 18.26
C MET A 436 -2.89 9.23 19.33
N GLY A 437 -1.80 9.27 20.10
CA GLY A 437 -1.65 8.48 21.32
C GLY A 437 -2.11 9.26 22.56
N SER A 438 -1.96 8.67 23.73
CA SER A 438 -2.42 9.29 25.00
C SER A 438 -1.73 10.64 25.30
N LYS A 439 -0.50 10.86 24.82
CA LYS A 439 0.21 12.14 25.01
C LYS A 439 -0.40 13.25 24.15
N GLU A 440 -0.70 12.94 22.89
CA GLU A 440 -1.32 13.87 21.95
C GLU A 440 -2.76 14.18 22.35
N LEU A 441 -3.53 13.18 22.83
CA LEU A 441 -4.88 13.39 23.35
C LEU A 441 -4.89 14.40 24.49
N LYS A 442 -4.01 14.24 25.48
CA LYS A 442 -3.88 15.19 26.60
C LYS A 442 -3.48 16.58 26.14
N ALA A 443 -2.62 16.70 25.14
CA ALA A 443 -2.11 18.00 24.68
C ALA A 443 -3.12 18.74 23.79
N HIS A 444 -3.92 18.02 22.96
CA HIS A 444 -4.70 18.63 21.89
C HIS A 444 -6.21 18.43 21.97
N CYS A 445 -6.68 17.57 22.91
CA CYS A 445 -8.10 17.28 23.10
C CYS A 445 -8.59 17.66 24.50
N ALA A 446 -8.02 18.72 25.10
CA ALA A 446 -8.49 19.25 26.36
C ALA A 446 -9.94 19.75 26.22
N LEU A 447 -10.81 19.38 27.15
CA LEU A 447 -12.20 19.82 27.25
C LEU A 447 -12.35 20.80 28.40
N ASP A 448 -13.28 21.74 28.29
CA ASP A 448 -13.71 22.53 29.42
C ASP A 448 -14.60 21.69 30.37
N GLU A 449 -14.91 22.22 31.55
CA GLU A 449 -15.66 21.51 32.59
C GLU A 449 -17.05 21.07 32.10
N THR A 450 -17.75 21.94 31.40
CA THR A 450 -19.09 21.67 30.86
C THR A 450 -19.06 20.53 29.82
N THR A 451 -18.12 20.61 28.87
CA THR A 451 -17.98 19.60 27.81
C THR A 451 -17.50 18.25 28.40
N LEU A 452 -16.68 18.29 29.45
CA LEU A 452 -16.24 17.07 30.15
C LEU A 452 -17.40 16.39 30.87
N GLU A 453 -18.29 17.15 31.52
CA GLU A 453 -19.48 16.62 32.20
C GLU A 453 -20.46 16.00 31.17
N MET A 454 -20.67 16.64 30.02
CA MET A 454 -21.45 16.07 28.92
C MET A 454 -20.88 14.73 28.46
N LEU A 455 -19.56 14.62 28.28
CA LEU A 455 -18.92 13.38 27.89
C LEU A 455 -19.09 12.28 28.96
N LYS A 456 -18.94 12.64 30.26
CA LYS A 456 -19.13 11.72 31.37
C LYS A 456 -20.54 11.15 31.39
N ASN A 457 -21.56 12.00 31.20
CA ASN A 457 -22.96 11.58 31.14
C ASN A 457 -23.18 10.63 29.95
N ALA A 458 -22.71 10.98 28.77
CA ALA A 458 -22.81 10.13 27.58
C ALA A 458 -22.11 8.77 27.75
N MET A 459 -20.94 8.74 28.40
CA MET A 459 -20.23 7.49 28.70
C MET A 459 -21.04 6.56 29.61
N THR A 460 -21.77 7.14 30.58
CA THR A 460 -22.62 6.40 31.50
C THR A 460 -23.90 5.93 30.80
N ASP A 461 -24.60 6.82 30.10
CA ASP A 461 -25.89 6.55 29.46
C ASP A 461 -25.79 5.54 28.32
N LEU A 462 -24.69 5.57 27.57
CA LEU A 462 -24.43 4.66 26.44
C LEU A 462 -23.57 3.45 26.83
N ASN A 463 -23.18 3.31 28.12
CA ASN A 463 -22.30 2.25 28.60
C ASN A 463 -21.03 2.06 27.76
N LEU A 464 -20.36 3.17 27.43
CA LEU A 464 -19.20 3.16 26.54
C LEU A 464 -17.90 2.76 27.25
N SER A 465 -17.01 2.07 26.51
CA SER A 465 -15.71 1.65 27.02
C SER A 465 -14.71 2.82 27.12
N ALA A 466 -13.63 2.63 27.89
CA ALA A 466 -12.51 3.60 27.94
C ALA A 466 -11.88 3.84 26.55
N ARG A 467 -11.91 2.85 25.65
CA ARG A 467 -11.46 3.02 24.28
C ARG A 467 -12.39 3.93 23.47
N ALA A 468 -13.70 3.83 23.69
CA ALA A 468 -14.67 4.72 23.08
C ALA A 468 -14.45 6.18 23.49
N TYR A 469 -14.05 6.44 24.75
CA TYR A 469 -13.65 7.76 25.22
C TYR A 469 -12.55 8.37 24.34
N ASP A 470 -11.44 7.65 24.14
CA ASP A 470 -10.34 8.12 23.29
C ASP A 470 -10.78 8.37 21.85
N ARG A 471 -11.66 7.50 21.30
CA ARG A 471 -12.19 7.65 19.92
C ARG A 471 -13.07 8.89 19.79
N ILE A 472 -13.97 9.12 20.73
CA ILE A 472 -14.83 10.32 20.75
C ILE A 472 -13.94 11.58 20.76
N LEU A 473 -12.91 11.65 21.59
CA LEU A 473 -12.02 12.80 21.63
C LEU A 473 -11.29 13.04 20.31
N LYS A 474 -10.79 11.97 19.66
CA LYS A 474 -10.12 12.07 18.35
C LYS A 474 -11.06 12.58 17.26
N VAL A 475 -12.30 12.06 17.23
CA VAL A 475 -13.35 12.47 16.29
C VAL A 475 -13.76 13.92 16.57
N SER A 476 -14.01 14.30 17.84
CA SER A 476 -14.34 15.69 18.22
C SER A 476 -13.24 16.67 17.80
N ARG A 477 -11.94 16.29 17.96
CA ARG A 477 -10.85 17.14 17.48
C ARG A 477 -10.86 17.30 15.96
N THR A 478 -11.22 16.24 15.22
CA THR A 478 -11.33 16.31 13.76
C THR A 478 -12.49 17.20 13.31
N ILE A 479 -13.63 17.11 13.99
CA ILE A 479 -14.80 17.99 13.72
C ILE A 479 -14.43 19.45 13.99
N ALA A 480 -13.71 19.72 15.10
CA ALA A 480 -13.22 21.05 15.41
C ALA A 480 -12.20 21.56 14.36
N ASP A 481 -11.33 20.69 13.81
CA ASP A 481 -10.41 21.05 12.73
C ASP A 481 -11.15 21.41 11.43
N LEU A 482 -12.21 20.66 11.09
CA LEU A 482 -13.10 20.97 9.95
C LEU A 482 -13.87 22.27 10.14
N ALA A 483 -14.24 22.61 11.38
CA ALA A 483 -14.87 23.87 11.75
C ALA A 483 -13.87 25.02 11.93
N GLU A 484 -12.58 24.79 11.64
CA GLU A 484 -11.47 25.74 11.83
C GLU A 484 -11.35 26.26 13.28
N ALA A 485 -11.89 25.52 14.27
CA ALA A 485 -11.86 25.87 15.67
C ALA A 485 -10.57 25.38 16.38
N ASP A 486 -10.03 26.23 17.28
CA ASP A 486 -8.84 25.89 18.03
C ASP A 486 -9.13 24.95 19.21
N LYS A 487 -10.32 25.04 19.79
CA LYS A 487 -10.79 24.22 20.90
C LYS A 487 -11.92 23.30 20.47
N ILE A 488 -12.08 22.20 21.17
CA ILE A 488 -13.26 21.34 21.04
C ILE A 488 -14.41 22.03 21.76
N LEU A 489 -15.49 22.34 21.02
CA LEU A 489 -16.71 22.90 21.54
C LEU A 489 -17.75 21.81 21.85
N PRO A 490 -18.80 22.10 22.68
CA PRO A 490 -19.85 21.13 22.98
C PRO A 490 -20.51 20.50 21.75
N ASP A 491 -20.79 21.30 20.71
CA ASP A 491 -21.39 20.81 19.46
C ASP A 491 -20.50 19.79 18.75
N HIS A 492 -19.17 19.99 18.75
CA HIS A 492 -18.22 19.05 18.17
C HIS A 492 -18.21 17.71 18.93
N LEU A 493 -18.33 17.76 20.26
CA LEU A 493 -18.41 16.57 21.10
C LEU A 493 -19.73 15.84 20.88
N MET A 494 -20.86 16.55 20.82
CA MET A 494 -22.17 15.96 20.61
C MET A 494 -22.26 15.24 19.25
N GLU A 495 -21.74 15.86 18.18
CA GLU A 495 -21.65 15.22 16.86
C GLU A 495 -20.80 13.92 16.95
N ALA A 496 -19.68 13.95 17.65
CA ALA A 496 -18.81 12.78 17.79
C ALA A 496 -19.47 11.64 18.58
N ILE A 497 -20.23 11.95 19.63
CA ILE A 497 -20.97 10.98 20.44
C ILE A 497 -22.05 10.27 19.60
N GLN A 498 -22.73 10.99 18.70
CA GLN A 498 -23.77 10.40 17.84
C GLN A 498 -23.23 9.23 17.01
N TYR A 499 -21.97 9.27 16.58
CA TYR A 499 -21.34 8.16 15.83
C TYR A 499 -21.04 6.93 16.68
N ARG A 500 -21.36 6.95 18.00
CA ARG A 500 -21.24 5.79 18.89
C ARG A 500 -22.62 5.33 19.44
N SER A 501 -23.70 6.00 19.06
CA SER A 501 -25.05 5.66 19.54
C SER A 501 -25.51 4.25 19.15
N LEU A 502 -25.05 3.74 18.01
CA LEU A 502 -25.37 2.39 17.53
C LEU A 502 -24.72 1.27 18.37
N ASP A 503 -23.68 1.55 19.16
CA ASP A 503 -23.06 0.57 20.05
C ASP A 503 -24.08 -0.02 21.02
N ARG A 504 -24.95 0.82 21.60
CA ARG A 504 -26.03 0.39 22.49
C ARG A 504 -27.17 -0.34 21.75
N GLN A 505 -27.51 0.12 20.55
CA GLN A 505 -28.68 -0.43 19.84
C GLN A 505 -28.45 -1.82 19.25
N LEU A 506 -27.22 -2.13 18.87
CA LEU A 506 -26.90 -3.36 18.15
C LEU A 506 -26.11 -4.37 18.99
N TRP A 507 -25.26 -3.94 19.94
CA TRP A 507 -24.33 -4.85 20.65
C TRP A 507 -24.51 -4.88 22.18
N THR A 508 -25.40 -4.11 22.77
CA THR A 508 -25.87 -4.23 24.18
C THR A 508 -27.30 -4.70 24.25
#